data_bf49255e6924251ea5e86b1fa415bbd9
#
_entry.id   bf49255e6924251ea5e86b1fa415bbd9
#
_cell.length_a   1.000
_cell.length_b   1.000
_cell.length_c   1.000
_cell.angle_alpha   90.00
_cell.angle_beta   90.00
_cell.angle_gamma   90.00
#
_symmetry.space_group_name_H-M   'P 1'
#
loop_
_entity.id
_entity.type
_entity.pdbx_description
1 polymer ?
#
loop_
_entity_poly.entity_id
_entity_poly.type
_entity_poly.pdbx_seq_one_letter_code
_entity_poly.pdbx_strand_id
1 'polypeptide(L)'
;MTRAVRELGEDKLLAQVFPRLNRNARVVIGAGDDCAVVKFHGAKDWLLLKTDCVVEEVHFARETSAGAVGWKAMMRALSDFAAMSGIPEFALITLAIAGKKKASWVGELYRGLNRAAARFDVAIVGGETSETVGPTVIVVSVAGVVERDRCVLRSGGKANDDLFVTGKLGGSIRGRHLNFFPRIDEARWLTANFKVHAMMDLSDGLGTDLPRLAGASKLGFAIDERALPLSRGCTIQQAISGGEDYELLFAVSPRERKRLQKGWQKKFPGLPLTRIGRLNQKSKIKNQELKSGYVHFRQRR
;
A
#
# COMPACT_ATOMS: atom_id res chain seq x y z
N MET A 1 31.47 -6.57 -14.05
CA MET A 1 31.19 -5.22 -13.49
C MET A 1 29.89 -5.29 -12.70
N THR A 2 29.92 -4.96 -11.41
CA THR A 2 28.75 -4.90 -10.55
C THR A 2 27.93 -3.66 -10.93
N ARG A 3 26.69 -3.87 -11.41
CA ARG A 3 25.78 -2.78 -11.77
C ARG A 3 25.40 -1.97 -10.52
N ALA A 4 25.36 -0.65 -10.64
CA ALA A 4 24.84 0.20 -9.57
C ALA A 4 23.33 -0.04 -9.37
N VAL A 5 22.83 0.16 -8.13
CA VAL A 5 21.39 -0.01 -7.81
C VAL A 5 20.49 0.82 -8.74
N ARG A 6 20.93 2.03 -9.12
CA ARG A 6 20.22 2.89 -10.07
C ARG A 6 20.05 2.28 -11.46
N GLU A 7 21.01 1.49 -11.93
CA GLU A 7 20.96 0.81 -13.23
C GLU A 7 20.08 -0.44 -13.19
N LEU A 8 20.01 -1.07 -12.02
CA LEU A 8 19.22 -2.27 -11.81
C LEU A 8 17.73 -1.93 -11.64
N GLY A 9 17.42 -0.92 -10.86
CA GLY A 9 16.06 -0.57 -10.41
C GLY A 9 15.56 -1.48 -9.30
N GLU A 10 14.47 -1.06 -8.64
CA GLU A 10 13.94 -1.72 -7.44
C GLU A 10 13.49 -3.16 -7.71
N ASP A 11 12.59 -3.39 -8.66
CA ASP A 11 12.01 -4.72 -8.91
C ASP A 11 13.07 -5.78 -9.21
N LYS A 12 14.10 -5.42 -10.01
CA LYS A 12 15.19 -6.35 -10.33
C LYS A 12 16.13 -6.57 -9.15
N LEU A 13 16.35 -5.56 -8.32
CA LEU A 13 17.12 -5.67 -7.09
C LEU A 13 16.41 -6.64 -6.13
N LEU A 14 15.12 -6.43 -5.88
CA LEU A 14 14.33 -7.27 -4.98
C LEU A 14 14.20 -8.71 -5.50
N ALA A 15 14.06 -8.89 -6.82
CA ALA A 15 14.06 -10.23 -7.43
C ALA A 15 15.36 -11.01 -7.18
N GLN A 16 16.50 -10.33 -6.98
CA GLN A 16 17.76 -10.97 -6.62
C GLN A 16 17.90 -11.23 -5.12
N VAL A 17 17.27 -10.42 -4.28
CA VAL A 17 17.37 -10.52 -2.81
C VAL A 17 16.38 -11.53 -2.25
N PHE A 18 15.13 -11.53 -2.67
CA PHE A 18 14.06 -12.36 -2.09
C PHE A 18 14.37 -13.86 -2.07
N PRO A 19 14.97 -14.49 -3.12
CA PRO A 19 15.32 -15.91 -3.08
C PRO A 19 16.41 -16.25 -2.07
N ARG A 20 17.17 -15.26 -1.60
CA ARG A 20 18.29 -15.43 -0.65
C ARG A 20 17.88 -15.23 0.80
N LEU A 21 16.63 -14.77 1.05
CA LEU A 21 16.15 -14.56 2.40
C LEU A 21 15.99 -15.90 3.12
N ASN A 22 16.58 -15.98 4.33
CA ASN A 22 16.39 -17.14 5.18
C ASN A 22 14.93 -17.27 5.61
N ARG A 23 14.38 -18.48 5.54
CA ARG A 23 12.98 -18.77 5.88
C ARG A 23 12.91 -19.95 6.83
N ASN A 24 11.87 -19.97 7.66
CA ASN A 24 11.52 -21.10 8.50
C ASN A 24 10.09 -21.56 8.24
N ALA A 25 9.66 -22.66 8.84
CA ALA A 25 8.34 -23.27 8.62
C ALA A 25 7.13 -22.41 9.08
N ARG A 26 7.39 -21.31 9.78
CA ARG A 26 6.31 -20.38 10.22
C ARG A 26 5.95 -19.34 9.17
N VAL A 27 6.81 -19.09 8.19
CA VAL A 27 6.53 -18.11 7.12
C VAL A 27 5.49 -18.69 6.18
N VAL A 28 4.31 -18.09 6.16
CA VAL A 28 3.20 -18.42 5.25
C VAL A 28 3.40 -17.67 3.94
N ILE A 29 3.55 -16.35 4.02
CA ILE A 29 3.88 -15.45 2.92
C ILE A 29 5.09 -14.64 3.33
N GLY A 30 6.16 -14.70 2.56
CA GLY A 30 7.37 -13.89 2.77
C GLY A 30 7.31 -12.56 2.02
N ALA A 31 8.51 -12.04 1.69
CA ALA A 31 8.63 -10.82 0.88
C ALA A 31 7.96 -10.98 -0.49
N GLY A 32 7.31 -9.91 -0.99
CA GLY A 32 6.65 -9.84 -2.30
C GLY A 32 5.15 -9.57 -2.25
N ASP A 33 4.54 -9.58 -1.07
CA ASP A 33 3.17 -9.10 -0.83
C ASP A 33 3.19 -7.82 0.04
N ASP A 34 2.04 -7.23 0.36
CA ASP A 34 1.95 -5.96 1.11
C ASP A 34 2.51 -6.12 2.52
N CYS A 35 2.18 -7.22 3.22
CA CYS A 35 2.80 -7.60 4.48
C CYS A 35 3.38 -9.01 4.39
N ALA A 36 4.35 -9.33 5.26
CA ALA A 36 4.71 -10.71 5.55
C ALA A 36 3.65 -11.36 6.45
N VAL A 37 3.33 -12.64 6.18
CA VAL A 37 2.37 -13.43 6.95
C VAL A 37 3.09 -14.57 7.65
N VAL A 38 2.95 -14.65 8.97
CA VAL A 38 3.64 -15.65 9.79
C VAL A 38 2.66 -16.38 10.72
N LYS A 39 2.91 -17.65 10.96
CA LYS A 39 2.23 -18.41 12.01
C LYS A 39 2.84 -18.06 13.37
N PHE A 40 2.03 -17.68 14.33
CA PHE A 40 2.45 -17.53 15.71
C PHE A 40 1.98 -18.73 16.54
N HIS A 41 2.79 -19.19 17.50
CA HIS A 41 2.48 -20.38 18.27
C HIS A 41 1.13 -20.24 19.00
N GLY A 42 0.28 -21.26 18.85
CA GLY A 42 -1.03 -21.33 19.50
C GLY A 42 -2.07 -20.32 18.98
N ALA A 43 -1.68 -19.40 18.10
CA ALA A 43 -2.62 -18.40 17.58
C ALA A 43 -3.55 -18.99 16.53
N LYS A 44 -4.83 -18.63 16.62
CA LYS A 44 -5.86 -18.95 15.62
C LYS A 44 -5.63 -18.16 14.33
N ASP A 45 -5.24 -16.90 14.47
CA ASP A 45 -5.03 -15.97 13.37
C ASP A 45 -3.56 -15.94 12.94
N TRP A 46 -3.30 -15.38 11.78
CA TRP A 46 -1.96 -15.13 11.30
C TRP A 46 -1.45 -13.79 11.79
N LEU A 47 -0.17 -13.71 12.11
CA LEU A 47 0.54 -12.48 12.39
C LEU A 47 0.94 -11.82 11.05
N LEU A 48 0.63 -10.53 10.92
CA LEU A 48 1.11 -9.67 9.85
C LEU A 48 2.27 -8.81 10.35
N LEU A 49 3.30 -8.72 9.54
CA LEU A 49 4.48 -7.88 9.79
C LEU A 49 4.73 -6.98 8.59
N LYS A 50 4.83 -5.69 8.83
CA LYS A 50 5.18 -4.68 7.82
C LYS A 50 6.21 -3.72 8.36
N THR A 51 7.11 -3.28 7.50
CA THR A 51 7.94 -2.09 7.74
C THR A 51 7.89 -1.19 6.52
N ASP A 52 7.77 0.10 6.75
CA ASP A 52 7.76 1.12 5.71
C ASP A 52 8.56 2.34 6.17
N CYS A 53 9.12 3.11 5.23
CA CYS A 53 9.91 4.28 5.56
C CYS A 53 9.47 5.52 4.80
N VAL A 54 9.64 6.68 5.42
CA VAL A 54 9.59 7.98 4.76
C VAL A 54 10.94 8.67 4.88
N VAL A 55 11.42 9.20 3.77
CA VAL A 55 12.73 9.85 3.65
C VAL A 55 12.51 11.30 3.24
N GLU A 56 13.16 12.22 3.94
CA GLU A 56 13.17 13.67 3.62
C GLU A 56 13.64 13.88 2.18
N GLU A 57 13.07 14.80 1.44
CA GLU A 57 13.31 15.12 0.02
C GLU A 57 12.93 13.99 -0.97
N VAL A 58 12.43 12.86 -0.47
CA VAL A 58 11.90 11.76 -1.30
C VAL A 58 10.39 11.63 -1.11
N HIS A 59 9.93 11.50 0.14
CA HIS A 59 8.54 11.26 0.49
C HIS A 59 7.85 12.47 1.13
N PHE A 60 8.63 13.44 1.60
CA PHE A 60 8.14 14.72 2.11
C PHE A 60 9.18 15.80 1.90
N ALA A 61 8.75 17.03 1.64
CA ALA A 61 9.63 18.18 1.50
C ALA A 61 10.11 18.66 2.87
N ARG A 62 11.25 19.33 2.91
CA ARG A 62 11.87 19.84 4.15
C ARG A 62 10.95 20.77 4.94
N GLU A 63 10.10 21.50 4.25
CA GLU A 63 9.16 22.48 4.80
C GLU A 63 7.87 21.82 5.32
N THR A 64 7.68 20.53 5.07
CA THR A 64 6.49 19.81 5.53
C THR A 64 6.47 19.80 7.06
N SER A 65 5.32 20.14 7.65
CA SER A 65 5.15 20.13 9.10
C SER A 65 5.42 18.74 9.68
N ALA A 66 6.16 18.68 10.78
CA ALA A 66 6.54 17.42 11.41
C ALA A 66 5.32 16.55 11.79
N GLY A 67 4.23 17.18 12.22
CA GLY A 67 2.99 16.47 12.51
C GLY A 67 2.34 15.81 11.28
N ALA A 68 2.43 16.44 10.10
CA ALA A 68 1.96 15.83 8.85
C ALA A 68 2.90 14.69 8.39
N VAL A 69 4.21 14.83 8.60
CA VAL A 69 5.19 13.78 8.32
C VAL A 69 4.92 12.55 9.20
N GLY A 70 4.70 12.75 10.50
CA GLY A 70 4.37 11.66 11.42
C GLY A 70 3.06 10.96 11.07
N TRP A 71 2.02 11.74 10.71
CA TRP A 71 0.77 11.18 10.20
C TRP A 71 1.00 10.31 8.96
N LYS A 72 1.67 10.85 7.93
CA LYS A 72 1.98 10.13 6.68
C LYS A 72 2.77 8.85 6.95
N ALA A 73 3.81 8.92 7.79
CA ALA A 73 4.67 7.77 8.08
C ALA A 73 3.88 6.58 8.66
N MET A 74 2.99 6.84 9.62
CA MET A 74 2.13 5.80 10.20
C MET A 74 1.12 5.30 9.17
N MET A 75 0.39 6.20 8.51
CA MET A 75 -0.68 5.84 7.59
C MET A 75 -0.20 5.01 6.38
N ARG A 76 1.03 5.21 5.91
CA ARG A 76 1.62 4.38 4.85
C ARG A 76 1.71 2.92 5.27
N ALA A 77 2.33 2.66 6.42
CA ALA A 77 2.46 1.28 6.93
C ALA A 77 1.10 0.63 7.21
N LEU A 78 0.10 1.42 7.64
CA LEU A 78 -1.27 0.94 7.86
C LEU A 78 -2.03 0.66 6.56
N SER A 79 -1.66 1.30 5.44
CA SER A 79 -2.26 1.04 4.13
C SER A 79 -1.99 -0.38 3.65
N ASP A 80 -0.81 -0.93 3.92
CA ASP A 80 -0.48 -2.31 3.60
C ASP A 80 -1.30 -3.31 4.43
N PHE A 81 -1.63 -2.96 5.69
CA PHE A 81 -2.56 -3.75 6.49
C PHE A 81 -3.97 -3.75 5.88
N ALA A 82 -4.44 -2.60 5.40
CA ALA A 82 -5.71 -2.53 4.67
C ALA A 82 -5.69 -3.43 3.44
N ALA A 83 -4.61 -3.41 2.66
CA ALA A 83 -4.43 -4.24 1.46
C ALA A 83 -4.61 -5.74 1.73
N MET A 84 -4.27 -6.21 2.93
CA MET A 84 -4.39 -7.61 3.33
C MET A 84 -5.56 -7.88 4.29
N SER A 85 -6.46 -6.90 4.49
CA SER A 85 -7.56 -6.98 5.47
C SER A 85 -7.09 -7.24 6.91
N GLY A 86 -5.90 -6.75 7.26
CA GLY A 86 -5.31 -6.91 8.57
C GLY A 86 -5.89 -5.95 9.62
N ILE A 87 -5.65 -6.29 10.87
CA ILE A 87 -5.90 -5.46 12.05
C ILE A 87 -4.53 -5.10 12.62
N PRO A 88 -4.06 -3.85 12.48
CA PRO A 88 -2.80 -3.43 13.08
C PRO A 88 -2.98 -3.26 14.59
N GLU A 89 -1.95 -3.62 15.38
CA GLU A 89 -2.03 -3.59 16.85
C GLU A 89 -0.87 -2.83 17.48
N PHE A 90 0.35 -3.04 16.99
CA PHE A 90 1.57 -2.49 17.59
C PHE A 90 2.46 -1.85 16.53
N ALA A 91 3.15 -0.78 16.91
CA ALA A 91 4.14 -0.14 16.07
C ALA A 91 5.45 0.14 16.81
N LEU A 92 6.57 0.02 16.08
CA LEU A 92 7.89 0.48 16.46
C LEU A 92 8.32 1.60 15.51
N ILE A 93 8.93 2.65 16.06
CA ILE A 93 9.36 3.82 15.28
C ILE A 93 10.88 3.91 15.32
N THR A 94 11.53 3.80 14.16
CA THR A 94 12.95 4.13 14.04
C THR A 94 13.11 5.51 13.43
N LEU A 95 13.85 6.39 14.10
CA LEU A 95 14.11 7.75 13.69
C LEU A 95 15.63 7.96 13.48
N ALA A 96 16.07 8.12 12.23
CA ALA A 96 17.41 8.62 11.92
C ALA A 96 17.31 10.11 11.60
N ILE A 97 17.97 10.98 12.39
CA ILE A 97 17.79 12.42 12.37
C ILE A 97 19.12 13.15 12.59
N ALA A 98 19.31 14.30 11.91
CA ALA A 98 20.51 15.09 12.10
C ALA A 98 20.49 15.80 13.48
N GLY A 99 21.63 15.78 14.18
CA GLY A 99 21.75 16.37 15.52
C GLY A 99 21.41 17.86 15.62
N LYS A 100 21.48 18.62 14.52
CA LYS A 100 21.05 20.03 14.43
C LYS A 100 19.52 20.23 14.32
N LYS A 101 18.73 19.17 14.14
CA LYS A 101 17.25 19.27 14.08
C LYS A 101 16.71 19.64 15.48
N LYS A 102 15.73 20.53 15.54
CA LYS A 102 15.16 20.99 16.82
C LYS A 102 14.39 19.85 17.52
N ALA A 103 14.57 19.69 18.82
CA ALA A 103 13.81 18.71 19.62
C ALA A 103 12.28 18.92 19.53
N SER A 104 11.83 20.19 19.39
CA SER A 104 10.42 20.50 19.16
C SER A 104 9.85 19.87 17.87
N TRP A 105 10.67 19.75 16.82
CA TRP A 105 10.29 19.06 15.57
C TRP A 105 9.99 17.57 15.83
N VAL A 106 10.81 16.92 16.65
CA VAL A 106 10.59 15.52 17.07
C VAL A 106 9.30 15.39 17.88
N GLY A 107 9.06 16.29 18.81
CA GLY A 107 7.80 16.31 19.57
C GLY A 107 6.56 16.45 18.67
N GLU A 108 6.61 17.31 17.65
CA GLU A 108 5.55 17.44 16.65
C GLU A 108 5.38 16.19 15.80
N LEU A 109 6.50 15.56 15.38
CA LEU A 109 6.48 14.30 14.62
C LEU A 109 5.72 13.22 15.41
N TYR A 110 6.07 13.03 16.69
CA TYR A 110 5.41 12.03 17.54
C TYR A 110 3.95 12.38 17.83
N ARG A 111 3.57 13.66 17.87
CA ARG A 111 2.15 14.05 17.94
C ARG A 111 1.38 13.58 16.68
N GLY A 112 1.99 13.69 15.50
CA GLY A 112 1.42 13.19 14.26
C GLY A 112 1.30 11.68 14.26
N LEU A 113 2.36 10.96 14.64
CA LEU A 113 2.39 9.50 14.76
C LEU A 113 1.32 8.99 15.73
N ASN A 114 1.26 9.55 16.93
CA ASN A 114 0.28 9.14 17.96
C ASN A 114 -1.16 9.41 17.52
N ARG A 115 -1.45 10.56 16.89
CA ARG A 115 -2.79 10.86 16.36
C ARG A 115 -3.20 9.83 15.29
N ALA A 116 -2.27 9.44 14.41
CA ALA A 116 -2.51 8.44 13.39
C ALA A 116 -2.73 7.05 14.00
N ALA A 117 -1.88 6.64 14.93
CA ALA A 117 -1.96 5.38 15.65
C ALA A 117 -3.28 5.25 16.43
N ALA A 118 -3.65 6.28 17.18
CA ALA A 118 -4.89 6.31 17.97
C ALA A 118 -6.16 6.17 17.11
N ARG A 119 -6.12 6.62 15.84
CA ARG A 119 -7.27 6.48 14.92
C ARG A 119 -7.61 5.02 14.61
N PHE A 120 -6.63 4.12 14.71
CA PHE A 120 -6.76 2.69 14.40
C PHE A 120 -6.43 1.79 15.59
N ASP A 121 -6.43 2.34 16.80
CA ASP A 121 -6.14 1.64 18.07
C ASP A 121 -4.77 0.92 18.04
N VAL A 122 -3.77 1.55 17.43
CA VAL A 122 -2.40 1.03 17.36
C VAL A 122 -1.59 1.58 18.52
N ALA A 123 -0.95 0.72 19.31
CA ALA A 123 -0.01 1.13 20.35
C ALA A 123 1.41 1.32 19.77
N ILE A 124 2.01 2.50 19.97
CA ILE A 124 3.44 2.70 19.72
C ILE A 124 4.19 2.19 20.95
N VAL A 125 4.90 1.08 20.80
CA VAL A 125 5.49 0.33 21.92
C VAL A 125 7.00 0.51 22.07
N GLY A 126 7.63 1.31 21.21
CA GLY A 126 9.07 1.58 21.28
C GLY A 126 9.66 1.93 19.92
N GLY A 127 10.95 1.74 19.80
CA GLY A 127 11.68 2.01 18.57
C GLY A 127 13.15 2.30 18.81
N GLU A 128 13.79 3.00 17.86
CA GLU A 128 15.20 3.36 17.87
C GLU A 128 15.39 4.81 17.45
N THR A 129 16.39 5.49 18.00
CA THR A 129 16.77 6.85 17.58
C THR A 129 18.26 6.91 17.33
N SER A 130 18.66 7.29 16.12
CA SER A 130 20.06 7.38 15.72
C SER A 130 20.34 8.70 15.03
N GLU A 131 21.59 9.19 15.18
CA GLU A 131 22.04 10.35 14.43
C GLU A 131 22.40 9.97 12.98
N THR A 132 22.12 10.89 12.05
CA THR A 132 22.55 10.79 10.65
C THR A 132 23.10 12.11 10.14
N VAL A 133 24.07 12.06 9.25
CA VAL A 133 24.56 13.24 8.50
C VAL A 133 23.73 13.51 7.23
N GLY A 134 22.87 12.56 6.85
CA GLY A 134 22.02 12.60 5.67
C GLY A 134 20.60 13.15 5.96
N PRO A 135 19.65 12.85 5.06
CA PRO A 135 18.26 13.23 5.24
C PRO A 135 17.63 12.53 6.46
N THR A 136 16.59 13.14 7.02
CA THR A 136 15.76 12.50 8.06
C THR A 136 15.08 11.27 7.47
N VAL A 137 15.15 10.14 8.20
CA VAL A 137 14.47 8.89 7.85
C VAL A 137 13.61 8.46 9.04
N ILE A 138 12.34 8.23 8.78
CA ILE A 138 11.40 7.66 9.74
C ILE A 138 10.97 6.30 9.22
N VAL A 139 11.20 5.24 10.00
CA VAL A 139 10.72 3.89 9.69
C VAL A 139 9.63 3.54 10.69
N VAL A 140 8.51 3.04 10.16
CA VAL A 140 7.40 2.53 10.96
C VAL A 140 7.30 1.04 10.68
N SER A 141 7.53 0.23 11.72
CA SER A 141 7.32 -1.21 11.69
C SER A 141 6.05 -1.54 12.43
N VAL A 142 5.12 -2.22 11.79
CA VAL A 142 3.81 -2.56 12.33
C VAL A 142 3.66 -4.06 12.45
N ALA A 143 3.13 -4.51 13.58
CA ALA A 143 2.67 -5.86 13.82
C ALA A 143 1.17 -5.86 14.10
N GLY A 144 0.49 -6.90 13.68
CA GLY A 144 -0.94 -7.07 13.88
C GLY A 144 -1.41 -8.44 13.38
N VAL A 145 -2.70 -8.64 13.26
CA VAL A 145 -3.28 -9.95 12.96
C VAL A 145 -4.23 -9.90 11.78
N VAL A 146 -4.48 -11.08 11.20
CA VAL A 146 -5.55 -11.30 10.22
C VAL A 146 -6.11 -12.71 10.38
N GLU A 147 -7.43 -12.85 10.32
CA GLU A 147 -8.07 -14.16 10.26
C GLU A 147 -7.66 -14.86 8.97
N ARG A 148 -7.38 -16.17 9.05
CA ARG A 148 -6.81 -16.96 7.93
C ARG A 148 -7.69 -16.95 6.68
N ASP A 149 -8.99 -16.97 6.85
CA ASP A 149 -9.99 -16.95 5.78
C ASP A 149 -10.29 -15.56 5.22
N ARG A 150 -9.77 -14.50 5.86
CA ARG A 150 -9.93 -13.11 5.46
C ARG A 150 -8.64 -12.48 4.94
N CYS A 151 -7.51 -13.17 5.07
CA CYS A 151 -6.24 -12.71 4.52
C CYS A 151 -6.29 -12.71 2.98
N VAL A 152 -6.21 -11.53 2.38
CA VAL A 152 -6.17 -11.37 0.93
C VAL A 152 -4.75 -11.06 0.51
N LEU A 153 -4.32 -11.63 -0.61
CA LEU A 153 -2.99 -11.43 -1.19
C LEU A 153 -3.11 -10.70 -2.53
N ARG A 154 -1.99 -10.22 -3.04
CA ARG A 154 -1.88 -9.75 -4.43
C ARG A 154 -2.15 -10.88 -5.44
N SER A 155 -1.83 -12.11 -5.06
CA SER A 155 -2.10 -13.33 -5.82
C SER A 155 -3.50 -13.88 -5.52
N GLY A 156 -4.01 -14.72 -6.42
CA GLY A 156 -5.31 -15.38 -6.23
C GLY A 156 -6.43 -14.82 -7.11
N GLY A 157 -6.17 -13.75 -7.84
CA GLY A 157 -7.07 -13.24 -8.88
C GLY A 157 -7.36 -14.31 -9.94
N LYS A 158 -8.58 -14.29 -10.49
CA LYS A 158 -9.07 -15.24 -11.50
C LYS A 158 -9.35 -14.53 -12.81
N ALA A 159 -9.20 -15.26 -13.89
CA ALA A 159 -9.58 -14.75 -15.20
C ALA A 159 -11.07 -14.35 -15.22
N ASN A 160 -11.36 -13.19 -15.78
CA ASN A 160 -12.65 -12.51 -15.82
C ASN A 160 -13.10 -11.86 -14.50
N ASP A 161 -12.31 -11.89 -13.44
CA ASP A 161 -12.63 -11.08 -12.26
C ASP A 161 -12.74 -9.61 -12.63
N ASP A 162 -13.75 -8.94 -12.08
CA ASP A 162 -13.85 -7.48 -12.17
C ASP A 162 -12.81 -6.82 -11.25
N LEU A 163 -12.17 -5.79 -11.79
CA LEU A 163 -11.24 -4.93 -11.06
C LEU A 163 -11.97 -3.69 -10.54
N PHE A 164 -11.82 -3.44 -9.26
CA PHE A 164 -12.38 -2.27 -8.59
C PHE A 164 -11.29 -1.42 -7.93
N VAL A 165 -11.53 -0.12 -7.86
CA VAL A 165 -10.77 0.80 -7.02
C VAL A 165 -11.70 1.57 -6.10
N THR A 166 -11.22 1.85 -4.89
CA THR A 166 -11.90 2.74 -3.94
C THR A 166 -11.51 4.20 -4.21
N GLY A 167 -12.33 5.13 -3.75
CA GLY A 167 -12.02 6.55 -3.75
C GLY A 167 -11.74 7.15 -5.12
N LYS A 168 -10.77 8.07 -5.18
CA LYS A 168 -10.38 8.81 -6.39
C LYS A 168 -8.88 8.77 -6.60
N LEU A 169 -8.44 8.69 -7.86
CA LEU A 169 -7.06 8.54 -8.26
C LEU A 169 -6.45 9.83 -8.79
N GLY A 170 -5.14 9.97 -8.57
CA GLY A 170 -4.29 11.03 -9.08
C GLY A 170 -4.28 12.29 -8.22
N GLY A 171 -3.20 13.06 -8.38
CA GLY A 171 -3.02 14.35 -7.72
C GLY A 171 -2.78 14.31 -6.22
N SER A 172 -2.53 13.15 -5.65
CA SER A 172 -2.32 12.98 -4.21
C SER A 172 -1.13 13.81 -3.70
N ILE A 173 -0.09 13.93 -4.50
CA ILE A 173 1.11 14.72 -4.20
C ILE A 173 0.81 16.22 -3.96
N ARG A 174 -0.35 16.74 -4.36
CA ARG A 174 -0.78 18.11 -4.09
C ARG A 174 -1.24 18.34 -2.64
N GLY A 175 -1.01 17.39 -1.74
CA GLY A 175 -1.26 17.48 -0.29
C GLY A 175 -2.07 16.34 0.31
N ARG A 176 -2.90 15.62 -0.47
CA ARG A 176 -3.70 14.50 0.05
C ARG A 176 -2.83 13.40 0.65
N HIS A 177 -1.66 13.13 0.06
CA HIS A 177 -0.67 12.17 0.55
C HIS A 177 -0.14 12.44 1.96
N LEU A 178 -0.35 13.65 2.50
CA LEU A 178 0.06 14.04 3.85
C LEU A 178 -1.04 13.83 4.91
N ASN A 179 -2.29 13.56 4.48
CA ASN A 179 -3.44 13.47 5.40
C ASN A 179 -4.49 12.43 4.97
N PHE A 180 -4.10 11.44 4.18
CA PHE A 180 -5.00 10.34 3.77
C PHE A 180 -5.36 9.42 4.93
N PHE A 181 -6.38 8.59 4.71
CA PHE A 181 -6.79 7.52 5.61
C PHE A 181 -6.69 6.17 4.88
N PRO A 182 -5.93 5.20 5.42
CA PRO A 182 -5.91 3.83 4.91
C PRO A 182 -7.30 3.20 4.95
N ARG A 183 -7.59 2.35 4.00
CA ARG A 183 -8.90 1.73 3.80
C ARG A 183 -9.10 0.46 4.67
N ILE A 184 -8.72 0.53 5.95
CA ILE A 184 -8.79 -0.63 6.88
C ILE A 184 -10.26 -1.05 7.10
N ASP A 185 -11.12 -0.12 7.50
CA ASP A 185 -12.54 -0.41 7.77
C ASP A 185 -13.24 -0.95 6.52
N GLU A 186 -12.90 -0.39 5.35
CA GLU A 186 -13.43 -0.80 4.06
C GLU A 186 -12.98 -2.20 3.66
N ALA A 187 -11.69 -2.51 3.82
CA ALA A 187 -11.13 -3.83 3.54
C ALA A 187 -11.73 -4.89 4.48
N ARG A 188 -11.83 -4.57 5.77
CA ARG A 188 -12.44 -5.43 6.78
C ARG A 188 -13.91 -5.73 6.47
N TRP A 189 -14.69 -4.71 6.07
CA TRP A 189 -16.07 -4.91 5.65
C TRP A 189 -16.15 -5.74 4.35
N LEU A 190 -15.28 -5.45 3.39
CA LEU A 190 -15.23 -6.12 2.09
C LEU A 190 -15.02 -7.63 2.27
N THR A 191 -14.00 -8.04 3.03
CA THR A 191 -13.65 -9.45 3.24
C THR A 191 -14.62 -10.19 4.17
N ALA A 192 -15.36 -9.48 5.04
CA ALA A 192 -16.42 -10.06 5.84
C ALA A 192 -17.67 -10.42 5.02
N ASN A 193 -17.90 -9.75 3.89
CA ASN A 193 -19.14 -9.87 3.13
C ASN A 193 -18.95 -10.48 1.74
N PHE A 194 -17.72 -10.49 1.21
CA PHE A 194 -17.42 -10.92 -0.16
C PHE A 194 -16.13 -11.74 -0.22
N LYS A 195 -16.09 -12.66 -1.16
CA LYS A 195 -14.85 -13.38 -1.48
C LYS A 195 -14.01 -12.52 -2.41
N VAL A 196 -13.07 -11.80 -1.83
CA VAL A 196 -12.06 -11.04 -2.57
C VAL A 196 -10.97 -12.00 -3.03
N HIS A 197 -10.66 -12.01 -4.31
CA HIS A 197 -9.69 -12.94 -4.88
C HIS A 197 -8.26 -12.41 -4.84
N ALA A 198 -8.07 -11.10 -5.05
CA ALA A 198 -6.78 -10.43 -4.94
C ALA A 198 -7.01 -8.98 -4.50
N MET A 199 -6.07 -8.41 -3.75
CA MET A 199 -6.14 -7.04 -3.28
C MET A 199 -4.74 -6.49 -3.03
N MET A 200 -4.56 -5.18 -3.19
CA MET A 200 -3.41 -4.39 -2.78
C MET A 200 -3.82 -2.93 -2.61
N ASP A 201 -2.97 -2.11 -2.03
CA ASP A 201 -3.13 -0.67 -2.06
C ASP A 201 -2.46 -0.04 -3.29
N LEU A 202 -2.80 1.21 -3.60
CA LEU A 202 -2.22 1.99 -4.69
C LEU A 202 -1.22 3.00 -4.13
N SER A 203 0.02 2.58 -3.97
CA SER A 203 1.13 3.39 -3.44
C SER A 203 2.01 3.98 -4.54
N ASP A 204 2.32 3.22 -5.59
CA ASP A 204 3.18 3.65 -6.70
C ASP A 204 2.38 4.16 -7.91
N GLY A 205 1.06 4.04 -7.85
CA GLY A 205 0.12 4.41 -8.87
C GLY A 205 -0.38 3.24 -9.71
N LEU A 206 -1.60 3.36 -10.23
CA LEU A 206 -2.30 2.30 -10.94
C LEU A 206 -1.46 1.65 -12.05
N GLY A 207 -0.66 2.44 -12.78
CA GLY A 207 0.18 1.96 -13.87
C GLY A 207 1.35 1.07 -13.43
N THR A 208 1.71 1.09 -12.15
CA THR A 208 2.72 0.21 -11.56
C THR A 208 2.06 -0.92 -10.76
N ASP A 209 1.06 -0.62 -9.97
CA ASP A 209 0.48 -1.56 -8.99
C ASP A 209 -0.45 -2.57 -9.63
N LEU A 210 -1.28 -2.17 -10.62
CA LEU A 210 -2.14 -3.12 -11.34
C LEU A 210 -1.35 -4.22 -12.08
N PRO A 211 -0.25 -3.91 -12.82
CA PRO A 211 0.63 -4.95 -13.36
C PRO A 211 1.20 -5.91 -12.31
N ARG A 212 1.54 -5.41 -11.11
CA ARG A 212 2.02 -6.25 -9.99
C ARG A 212 0.94 -7.21 -9.50
N LEU A 213 -0.29 -6.74 -9.27
CA LEU A 213 -1.43 -7.57 -8.87
C LEU A 213 -1.76 -8.63 -9.92
N ALA A 214 -1.85 -8.24 -11.19
CA ALA A 214 -2.12 -9.16 -12.29
C ALA A 214 -0.97 -10.18 -12.46
N GLY A 215 0.28 -9.72 -12.36
CA GLY A 215 1.48 -10.56 -12.43
C GLY A 215 1.57 -11.58 -11.30
N ALA A 216 1.26 -11.18 -10.06
CA ALA A 216 1.19 -12.07 -8.90
C ALA A 216 0.13 -13.18 -9.10
N SER A 217 -0.95 -12.87 -9.78
CA SER A 217 -2.01 -13.81 -10.18
C SER A 217 -1.72 -14.57 -11.48
N LYS A 218 -0.56 -14.33 -12.14
CA LYS A 218 -0.17 -14.91 -13.45
C LYS A 218 -1.16 -14.59 -14.56
N LEU A 219 -1.82 -13.45 -14.48
CA LEU A 219 -2.85 -12.98 -15.40
C LEU A 219 -2.40 -11.72 -16.14
N GLY A 220 -3.17 -11.34 -17.14
CA GLY A 220 -3.20 -10.03 -17.75
C GLY A 220 -4.39 -9.21 -17.22
N PHE A 221 -4.56 -8.01 -17.75
CA PHE A 221 -5.68 -7.14 -17.42
C PHE A 221 -6.10 -6.31 -18.63
N ALA A 222 -7.33 -5.80 -18.55
CA ALA A 222 -7.83 -4.73 -19.42
C ALA A 222 -8.63 -3.75 -18.57
N ILE A 223 -8.35 -2.45 -18.72
CA ILE A 223 -9.08 -1.39 -18.04
C ILE A 223 -9.77 -0.47 -19.05
N ASP A 224 -10.86 0.13 -18.61
CA ASP A 224 -11.49 1.28 -19.27
C ASP A 224 -10.97 2.56 -18.62
N GLU A 225 -10.04 3.23 -19.29
CA GLU A 225 -9.43 4.46 -18.77
C GLU A 225 -10.44 5.59 -18.55
N ARG A 226 -11.57 5.58 -19.29
CA ARG A 226 -12.63 6.58 -19.13
C ARG A 226 -13.47 6.36 -17.88
N ALA A 227 -13.44 5.13 -17.34
CA ALA A 227 -14.11 4.77 -16.09
C ALA A 227 -13.27 5.11 -14.84
N LEU A 228 -12.03 5.57 -14.99
CA LEU A 228 -11.18 5.88 -13.82
C LEU A 228 -11.78 7.01 -12.99
N PRO A 229 -11.88 6.85 -11.65
CA PRO A 229 -12.43 7.85 -10.75
C PRO A 229 -11.39 8.96 -10.49
N LEU A 230 -11.38 9.99 -11.31
CA LEU A 230 -10.40 11.07 -11.24
C LEU A 230 -10.61 11.97 -10.02
N SER A 231 -9.52 12.34 -9.35
CA SER A 231 -9.51 13.45 -8.41
C SER A 231 -9.75 14.76 -9.16
N ARG A 232 -10.32 15.76 -8.46
CA ARG A 232 -10.66 17.07 -9.08
C ARG A 232 -9.44 17.71 -9.75
N GLY A 233 -9.59 18.07 -11.01
CA GLY A 233 -8.53 18.71 -11.81
C GLY A 233 -7.37 17.76 -12.19
N CYS A 234 -7.58 16.45 -12.14
CA CYS A 234 -6.61 15.47 -12.62
C CYS A 234 -6.98 14.92 -13.99
N THR A 235 -5.96 14.60 -14.76
CA THR A 235 -6.08 13.88 -16.02
C THR A 235 -6.05 12.38 -15.83
N ILE A 236 -6.50 11.61 -16.82
CA ILE A 236 -6.38 10.15 -16.85
C ILE A 236 -4.91 9.73 -16.63
N GLN A 237 -3.98 10.43 -17.30
CA GLN A 237 -2.55 10.14 -17.15
C GLN A 237 -2.07 10.31 -15.70
N GLN A 238 -2.53 11.34 -15.00
CA GLN A 238 -2.19 11.56 -13.59
C GLN A 238 -2.83 10.49 -12.67
N ALA A 239 -4.01 9.99 -12.99
CA ALA A 239 -4.64 8.89 -12.25
C ALA A 239 -3.92 7.56 -12.47
N ILE A 240 -3.33 7.34 -13.65
CA ILE A 240 -2.57 6.13 -13.95
C ILE A 240 -1.17 6.19 -13.33
N SER A 241 -0.44 7.29 -13.50
CA SER A 241 0.98 7.41 -13.12
C SER A 241 1.23 8.16 -11.81
N GLY A 242 0.20 8.75 -11.21
CA GLY A 242 0.32 9.39 -9.90
C GLY A 242 0.38 8.34 -8.77
N GLY A 243 1.43 8.40 -7.96
CA GLY A 243 1.53 7.56 -6.77
C GLY A 243 0.91 8.19 -5.54
N GLU A 244 1.01 7.47 -4.43
CA GLU A 244 0.58 7.90 -3.09
C GLU A 244 -0.94 8.15 -2.97
N ASP A 245 -1.76 7.44 -3.75
CA ASP A 245 -3.22 7.53 -3.65
C ASP A 245 -3.77 6.77 -2.43
N TYR A 246 -3.12 5.65 -2.04
CA TYR A 246 -3.47 4.81 -0.89
C TYR A 246 -4.94 4.38 -0.89
N GLU A 247 -5.46 4.12 -2.07
CA GLU A 247 -6.77 3.50 -2.30
C GLU A 247 -6.60 1.99 -2.51
N LEU A 248 -7.65 1.20 -2.29
CA LEU A 248 -7.60 -0.24 -2.58
C LEU A 248 -7.86 -0.51 -4.06
N LEU A 249 -7.04 -1.38 -4.62
CA LEU A 249 -7.26 -2.07 -5.89
C LEU A 249 -7.54 -3.53 -5.59
N PHE A 250 -8.68 -4.07 -6.05
CA PHE A 250 -9.03 -5.45 -5.76
C PHE A 250 -9.80 -6.14 -6.88
N ALA A 251 -9.79 -7.47 -6.86
CA ALA A 251 -10.44 -8.34 -7.83
C ALA A 251 -11.52 -9.22 -7.17
N VAL A 252 -12.70 -9.24 -7.76
CA VAL A 252 -13.83 -10.08 -7.31
C VAL A 252 -14.55 -10.72 -8.50
N SER A 253 -15.26 -11.83 -8.23
CA SER A 253 -16.11 -12.46 -9.25
C SER A 253 -17.14 -11.47 -9.84
N PRO A 254 -17.36 -11.45 -11.16
CA PRO A 254 -18.41 -10.62 -11.79
C PRO A 254 -19.81 -10.88 -11.22
N ARG A 255 -20.05 -12.06 -10.69
CA ARG A 255 -21.34 -12.42 -10.05
C ARG A 255 -21.63 -11.57 -8.82
N GLU A 256 -20.60 -11.09 -8.12
CA GLU A 256 -20.71 -10.25 -6.92
C GLU A 256 -20.94 -8.77 -7.23
N ARG A 257 -20.70 -8.31 -8.47
CA ARG A 257 -20.68 -6.89 -8.85
C ARG A 257 -21.86 -6.09 -8.31
N LYS A 258 -23.09 -6.50 -8.64
CA LYS A 258 -24.30 -5.75 -8.27
C LYS A 258 -24.48 -5.70 -6.76
N ARG A 259 -24.28 -6.84 -6.08
CA ARG A 259 -24.39 -6.95 -4.61
C ARG A 259 -23.34 -6.10 -3.92
N LEU A 260 -22.10 -6.15 -4.41
CA LEU A 260 -20.98 -5.36 -3.90
C LEU A 260 -21.25 -3.85 -4.03
N GLN A 261 -21.58 -3.36 -5.22
CA GLN A 261 -21.83 -1.93 -5.44
C GLN A 261 -22.97 -1.40 -4.59
N LYS A 262 -24.09 -2.15 -4.50
CA LYS A 262 -25.23 -1.78 -3.65
C LYS A 262 -24.86 -1.78 -2.16
N GLY A 263 -24.16 -2.82 -1.69
CA GLY A 263 -23.73 -2.93 -0.30
C GLY A 263 -22.74 -1.84 0.08
N TRP A 264 -21.76 -1.55 -0.79
CA TRP A 264 -20.76 -0.51 -0.60
C TRP A 264 -21.41 0.87 -0.49
N GLN A 265 -22.28 1.24 -1.44
CA GLN A 265 -22.98 2.52 -1.41
C GLN A 265 -23.79 2.73 -0.13
N LYS A 266 -24.41 1.67 0.40
CA LYS A 266 -25.12 1.71 1.67
C LYS A 266 -24.19 1.88 2.87
N LYS A 267 -23.05 1.19 2.88
CA LYS A 267 -22.10 1.19 4.01
C LYS A 267 -21.18 2.41 4.01
N PHE A 268 -20.73 2.84 2.83
CA PHE A 268 -19.77 3.93 2.64
C PHE A 268 -20.30 4.97 1.62
N PRO A 269 -21.39 5.69 1.93
CA PRO A 269 -22.06 6.57 0.97
C PRO A 269 -21.19 7.70 0.44
N GLY A 270 -20.16 8.12 1.20
CA GLY A 270 -19.22 9.17 0.83
C GLY A 270 -17.97 8.70 0.09
N LEU A 271 -17.78 7.37 -0.07
CA LEU A 271 -16.58 6.82 -0.68
C LEU A 271 -16.93 6.09 -1.99
N PRO A 272 -16.51 6.61 -3.16
CA PRO A 272 -16.75 5.93 -4.42
C PRO A 272 -16.14 4.54 -4.48
N LEU A 273 -16.84 3.61 -5.13
CA LEU A 273 -16.32 2.32 -5.55
C LEU A 273 -16.52 2.19 -7.05
N THR A 274 -15.43 2.15 -7.79
CA THR A 274 -15.46 2.17 -9.25
C THR A 274 -14.91 0.88 -9.84
N ARG A 275 -15.70 0.25 -10.71
CA ARG A 275 -15.20 -0.83 -11.56
C ARG A 275 -14.40 -0.22 -12.69
N ILE A 276 -13.11 -0.58 -12.76
CA ILE A 276 -12.18 0.00 -13.75
C ILE A 276 -11.84 -0.98 -14.89
N GLY A 277 -12.17 -2.26 -14.78
CA GLY A 277 -11.78 -3.25 -15.79
C GLY A 277 -11.97 -4.67 -15.34
N ARG A 278 -11.11 -5.55 -15.85
CA ARG A 278 -11.10 -6.99 -15.51
C ARG A 278 -9.71 -7.61 -15.63
N LEU A 279 -9.49 -8.69 -14.91
CA LEU A 279 -8.38 -9.63 -15.16
C LEU A 279 -8.69 -10.52 -16.35
N ASN A 280 -7.67 -10.91 -17.15
CA ASN A 280 -7.83 -11.79 -18.29
C ASN A 280 -6.69 -12.80 -18.38
N GLN A 281 -6.86 -13.84 -19.21
CA GLN A 281 -5.78 -14.79 -19.49
C GLN A 281 -4.70 -14.11 -20.32
N LYS A 282 -3.44 -14.24 -19.93
CA LYS A 282 -2.26 -13.64 -20.59
C LYS A 282 -2.16 -13.95 -22.10
N SER A 283 -2.66 -15.12 -22.53
CA SER A 283 -2.56 -15.60 -23.91
C SER A 283 -3.60 -15.02 -24.87
N LYS A 284 -4.67 -14.36 -24.39
CA LYS A 284 -5.81 -13.96 -25.21
C LYS A 284 -5.89 -12.48 -25.56
N ILE A 285 -5.20 -11.62 -24.83
CA ILE A 285 -5.20 -10.16 -25.10
C ILE A 285 -3.78 -9.65 -24.82
N LYS A 286 -3.20 -8.89 -25.76
CA LYS A 286 -1.99 -8.12 -25.50
C LYS A 286 -2.25 -7.27 -24.26
N ASN A 287 -1.42 -7.40 -23.21
CA ASN A 287 -1.57 -6.58 -22.03
C ASN A 287 -1.62 -5.11 -22.44
N GLN A 288 -2.60 -4.37 -21.92
CA GLN A 288 -2.64 -2.94 -22.10
C GLN A 288 -1.39 -2.35 -21.46
N GLU A 289 -0.54 -1.66 -22.23
CA GLU A 289 0.62 -0.96 -21.69
C GLU A 289 0.14 0.31 -21.03
N LEU A 290 0.22 0.34 -19.70
CA LEU A 290 -0.01 1.54 -18.92
C LEU A 290 1.31 2.27 -18.71
N LYS A 291 1.27 3.60 -18.71
CA LYS A 291 2.42 4.39 -18.32
C LYS A 291 2.74 4.11 -16.85
N SER A 292 3.96 3.65 -16.57
CA SER A 292 4.39 3.33 -15.20
C SER A 292 4.23 4.53 -14.26
N GLY A 293 3.84 4.26 -13.03
CA GLY A 293 3.80 5.20 -11.93
C GLY A 293 5.20 5.49 -11.35
N TYR A 294 5.27 5.73 -10.05
CA TYR A 294 6.53 5.95 -9.36
C TYR A 294 7.40 4.67 -9.38
N VAL A 295 8.70 4.85 -9.58
CA VAL A 295 9.67 3.75 -9.53
C VAL A 295 10.92 4.28 -8.83
N HIS A 296 11.30 3.65 -7.71
CA HIS A 296 12.53 3.97 -7.00
C HIS A 296 13.76 3.78 -7.90
N PHE A 297 14.79 4.60 -7.65
CA PHE A 297 16.08 4.60 -8.36
C PHE A 297 16.05 5.02 -9.84
N ARG A 298 14.90 5.42 -10.42
CA ARG A 298 14.89 6.09 -11.73
C ARG A 298 15.34 7.54 -11.57
N GLN A 299 16.15 8.02 -12.54
CA GLN A 299 16.46 9.45 -12.61
C GLN A 299 15.15 10.24 -12.77
N ARG A 300 14.92 11.21 -11.89
CA ARG A 300 13.92 12.26 -12.15
C ARG A 300 14.41 13.03 -13.38
N ARG A 301 13.72 12.90 -14.52
CA ARG A 301 13.92 13.78 -15.68
C ARG A 301 13.23 15.10 -15.42
#